data_0a90252e4c12bc0dd4b0c767278a33d4
#
_entry.id   0a90252e4c12bc0dd4b0c767278a33d4
#
_cell.length_a   1.000
_cell.length_b   1.000
_cell.length_c   1.000
_cell.angle_alpha   90.00
_cell.angle_beta   90.00
_cell.angle_gamma   90.00
#
_symmetry.space_group_name_H-M   'P 1'
#
loop_
_entity.id
_entity.type
_entity.pdbx_description
1 polymer ?
#
loop_
_entity_poly.entity_id
_entity_poly.type
_entity_poly.pdbx_seq_one_letter_code
_entity_poly.pdbx_strand_id
1 'polypeptide(L)'
;MAPGGISKTCFIFPNRRSQVFFTKYLGEAVKEVGTPIVAPKMLTINDFFFRISGDKPADRVNLLLDLYECYKDLNPKHETLDEFIFWGDVILGDFDDVDKYLVDPAKLFANIAEFKEIQDSYSYLTENQRKAIESFIS
;
A
#
# COMPACT_ATOMS: atom_id res chain seq x y z
N MET A 1 -37.96 -11.67 -7.76
CA MET A 1 -36.67 -11.62 -8.48
C MET A 1 -36.46 -12.95 -9.18
N ALA A 2 -36.16 -12.95 -10.48
CA ALA A 2 -35.93 -14.20 -11.21
C ALA A 2 -34.69 -14.92 -10.66
N PRO A 3 -34.70 -16.24 -10.46
CA PRO A 3 -33.60 -17.00 -9.86
C PRO A 3 -32.27 -16.97 -10.66
N GLY A 4 -32.28 -16.45 -11.86
CA GLY A 4 -31.08 -16.28 -12.69
C GLY A 4 -30.36 -14.93 -12.55
N GLY A 5 -30.87 -13.98 -11.77
CA GLY A 5 -30.34 -12.63 -11.69
C GLY A 5 -29.02 -12.53 -10.90
N ILE A 6 -28.91 -13.26 -9.78
CA ILE A 6 -27.79 -13.12 -8.85
C ILE A 6 -26.50 -13.78 -9.38
N SER A 7 -26.62 -14.86 -10.15
CA SER A 7 -25.48 -15.58 -10.74
C SER A 7 -24.74 -14.78 -11.82
N LYS A 8 -25.43 -13.80 -12.43
CA LYS A 8 -24.85 -12.89 -13.43
C LYS A 8 -24.28 -11.61 -12.83
N THR A 9 -24.38 -11.45 -11.51
CA THR A 9 -23.90 -10.27 -10.78
C THR A 9 -22.53 -10.53 -10.21
N CYS A 10 -21.65 -9.52 -10.28
CA CYS A 10 -20.38 -9.54 -9.59
C CYS A 10 -20.45 -8.58 -8.40
N PHE A 11 -20.20 -9.09 -7.20
CA PHE A 11 -20.13 -8.30 -5.98
C PHE A 11 -18.68 -7.96 -5.68
N ILE A 12 -18.40 -6.67 -5.45
CA ILE A 12 -17.07 -6.16 -5.11
C ILE A 12 -17.09 -5.69 -3.66
N PHE A 13 -16.14 -6.19 -2.87
CA PHE A 13 -16.04 -5.92 -1.44
C PHE A 13 -14.75 -5.16 -1.12
N PRO A 14 -14.75 -4.29 -0.09
CA PRO A 14 -13.54 -3.58 0.33
C PRO A 14 -12.46 -4.53 0.87
N ASN A 15 -12.85 -5.66 1.43
CA ASN A 15 -11.94 -6.65 1.98
C ASN A 15 -12.56 -8.06 2.02
N ARG A 16 -11.73 -9.08 2.28
CA ARG A 16 -12.18 -10.49 2.36
C ARG A 16 -13.15 -10.74 3.52
N ARG A 17 -13.03 -10.02 4.62
CA ARG A 17 -13.93 -10.20 5.77
C ARG A 17 -15.37 -9.88 5.38
N SER A 18 -15.61 -8.76 4.74
CA SER A 18 -16.95 -8.37 4.24
C SER A 18 -17.51 -9.41 3.27
N GLN A 19 -16.67 -9.96 2.39
CA GLN A 19 -17.05 -11.04 1.48
C GLN A 19 -17.52 -12.30 2.23
N VAL A 20 -16.79 -12.72 3.27
CA VAL A 20 -17.14 -13.90 4.08
C VAL A 20 -18.49 -13.69 4.78
N PHE A 21 -18.72 -12.54 5.40
CA PHE A 21 -19.99 -12.23 6.03
C PHE A 21 -21.15 -12.24 5.03
N PHE A 22 -20.97 -11.61 3.88
CA PHE A 22 -21.97 -11.62 2.82
C PHE A 22 -22.30 -13.05 2.37
N THR A 23 -21.28 -13.88 2.16
CA THR A 23 -21.46 -15.29 1.77
C THR A 23 -22.27 -16.06 2.80
N LYS A 24 -22.00 -15.84 4.11
CA LYS A 24 -22.75 -16.44 5.21
C LYS A 24 -24.23 -16.05 5.15
N TYR A 25 -24.54 -14.76 5.13
CA TYR A 25 -25.91 -14.27 5.09
C TYR A 25 -26.66 -14.67 3.81
N LEU A 26 -25.96 -14.68 2.66
CA LEU A 26 -26.54 -15.16 1.41
C LEU A 26 -26.93 -16.65 1.54
N GLY A 27 -26.05 -17.46 2.15
CA GLY A 27 -26.34 -18.88 2.40
C GLY A 27 -27.53 -19.11 3.34
N GLU A 28 -27.68 -18.29 4.37
CA GLU A 28 -28.82 -18.31 5.28
C GLU A 28 -30.13 -17.95 4.53
N ALA A 29 -30.13 -16.86 3.76
CA ALA A 29 -31.28 -16.43 2.97
C ALA A 29 -31.70 -17.49 1.90
N VAL A 30 -30.72 -18.14 1.27
CA VAL A 30 -30.99 -19.23 0.31
C VAL A 30 -31.65 -20.43 0.97
N LYS A 31 -31.24 -20.78 2.19
CA LYS A 31 -31.85 -21.87 2.97
C LYS A 31 -33.31 -21.54 3.32
N GLU A 32 -33.60 -20.31 3.71
CA GLU A 32 -34.95 -19.86 4.04
C GLU A 32 -35.90 -19.92 2.81
N VAL A 33 -35.38 -19.52 1.64
CA VAL A 33 -36.16 -19.55 0.39
C VAL A 33 -36.34 -20.97 -0.14
N GLY A 34 -35.44 -21.91 0.23
CA GLY A 34 -35.52 -23.31 -0.15
C GLY A 34 -35.19 -23.59 -1.62
N THR A 35 -34.78 -22.59 -2.38
CA THR A 35 -34.44 -22.74 -3.80
C THR A 35 -32.92 -22.61 -3.98
N PRO A 36 -32.23 -23.62 -4.53
CA PRO A 36 -30.78 -23.53 -4.76
C PRO A 36 -30.46 -22.46 -5.80
N ILE A 37 -29.42 -21.71 -5.54
CA ILE A 37 -28.90 -20.68 -6.46
C ILE A 37 -27.46 -21.00 -6.87
N VAL A 38 -27.06 -20.53 -8.05
CA VAL A 38 -25.66 -20.49 -8.41
C VAL A 38 -25.03 -19.28 -7.73
N ALA A 39 -23.96 -19.51 -6.99
CA ALA A 39 -23.24 -18.47 -6.25
C ALA A 39 -22.78 -17.34 -7.21
N PRO A 40 -23.02 -16.07 -6.84
CA PRO A 40 -22.51 -14.95 -7.63
C PRO A 40 -20.99 -14.88 -7.57
N LYS A 41 -20.42 -14.15 -8.52
CA LYS A 41 -19.00 -13.83 -8.50
C LYS A 41 -18.74 -12.81 -7.40
N MET A 42 -17.76 -13.09 -6.57
CA MET A 42 -17.36 -12.23 -5.45
C MET A 42 -15.87 -11.93 -5.54
N LEU A 43 -15.52 -10.67 -5.48
CA LEU A 43 -14.15 -10.18 -5.59
C LEU A 43 -13.90 -9.13 -4.50
N THR A 44 -12.67 -9.01 -4.05
CA THR A 44 -12.25 -7.79 -3.35
C THR A 44 -11.94 -6.68 -4.37
N ILE A 45 -11.85 -5.43 -3.91
CA ILE A 45 -11.43 -4.30 -4.75
C ILE A 45 -10.08 -4.61 -5.41
N ASN A 46 -9.11 -5.11 -4.64
CA ASN A 46 -7.79 -5.46 -5.17
C ASN A 46 -7.88 -6.57 -6.22
N ASP A 47 -8.61 -7.67 -5.94
CA ASP A 47 -8.80 -8.75 -6.92
C ASP A 47 -9.47 -8.25 -8.22
N PHE A 48 -10.36 -7.26 -8.10
CA PHE A 48 -11.03 -6.64 -9.24
C PHE A 48 -10.04 -5.83 -10.10
N PHE A 49 -9.20 -4.99 -9.47
CA PHE A 49 -8.19 -4.21 -10.17
C PHE A 49 -7.13 -5.08 -10.85
N PHE A 50 -6.58 -6.08 -10.15
CA PHE A 50 -5.63 -7.03 -10.75
C PHE A 50 -6.23 -7.80 -11.93
N ARG A 51 -7.52 -8.06 -11.89
CA ARG A 51 -8.20 -8.71 -13.00
C ARG A 51 -8.38 -7.80 -14.22
N ILE A 52 -8.54 -6.51 -14.01
CA ILE A 52 -8.68 -5.52 -15.10
C ILE A 52 -7.31 -5.19 -15.68
N SER A 53 -6.29 -4.96 -14.83
CA SER A 53 -4.93 -4.64 -15.28
C SER A 53 -4.26 -5.83 -15.98
N GLY A 54 -4.62 -7.05 -15.61
CA GLY A 54 -3.94 -8.26 -16.04
C GLY A 54 -2.66 -8.57 -15.24
N ASP A 55 -2.31 -7.70 -14.29
CA ASP A 55 -1.14 -7.85 -13.45
C ASP A 55 -1.37 -8.84 -12.31
N LYS A 56 -0.28 -9.27 -11.72
CA LYS A 56 -0.29 -10.07 -10.49
C LYS A 56 0.33 -9.25 -9.36
N PRO A 57 -0.22 -9.34 -8.14
CA PRO A 57 0.43 -8.70 -7.01
C PRO A 57 1.83 -9.30 -6.84
N ALA A 58 2.82 -8.44 -6.68
CA ALA A 58 4.16 -8.88 -6.35
C ALA A 58 4.19 -9.46 -4.92
N ASP A 59 5.01 -10.47 -4.73
CA ASP A 59 5.25 -11.04 -3.41
C ASP A 59 6.09 -10.07 -2.58
N ARG A 60 5.64 -9.75 -1.36
CA ARG A 60 6.30 -8.76 -0.50
C ARG A 60 7.72 -9.18 -0.10
N VAL A 61 7.96 -10.47 0.07
CA VAL A 61 9.30 -10.97 0.41
C VAL A 61 10.26 -10.77 -0.76
N ASN A 62 9.81 -11.08 -1.97
CA ASN A 62 10.61 -10.85 -3.17
C ASN A 62 10.90 -9.36 -3.36
N LEU A 63 9.90 -8.47 -3.19
CA LEU A 63 10.11 -7.02 -3.25
C LEU A 63 11.13 -6.53 -2.23
N LEU A 64 11.12 -7.07 -1.01
CA LEU A 64 12.07 -6.70 0.03
C LEU A 64 13.49 -7.15 -0.31
N LEU A 65 13.64 -8.34 -0.89
CA LEU A 65 14.93 -8.84 -1.35
C LEU A 65 15.46 -8.03 -2.54
N ASP A 66 14.62 -7.72 -3.51
CA ASP A 66 14.98 -6.87 -4.65
C ASP A 66 15.40 -5.46 -4.18
N LEU A 67 14.67 -4.89 -3.21
CA LEU A 67 15.01 -3.61 -2.60
C LEU A 67 16.36 -3.67 -1.88
N TYR A 68 16.65 -4.77 -1.18
CA TYR A 68 17.94 -4.96 -0.52
C TYR A 68 19.10 -5.07 -1.53
N GLU A 69 18.92 -5.75 -2.66
CA GLU A 69 19.92 -5.77 -3.72
C GLU A 69 20.19 -4.35 -4.25
N CYS A 70 19.15 -3.58 -4.56
CA CYS A 70 19.31 -2.17 -4.98
C CYS A 70 20.03 -1.33 -3.90
N TYR A 71 19.70 -1.55 -2.63
CA TYR A 71 20.34 -0.85 -1.51
C TYR A 71 21.83 -1.15 -1.42
N LYS A 72 22.24 -2.41 -1.60
CA LYS A 72 23.66 -2.81 -1.60
C LYS A 72 24.45 -2.14 -2.73
N ASP A 73 23.84 -2.08 -3.91
CA ASP A 73 24.49 -1.46 -5.08
C ASP A 73 24.76 0.04 -4.86
N LEU A 74 23.88 0.71 -4.15
CA LEU A 74 23.99 2.15 -3.85
C LEU A 74 24.88 2.44 -2.64
N ASN A 75 25.01 1.50 -1.71
CA ASN A 75 25.70 1.69 -0.43
C ASN A 75 26.79 0.66 -0.20
N PRO A 76 28.06 0.96 -0.53
CA PRO A 76 29.20 0.04 -0.31
C PRO A 76 29.38 -0.40 1.16
N LYS A 77 28.87 0.38 2.10
CA LYS A 77 28.88 0.10 3.56
C LYS A 77 27.48 -0.25 4.05
N HIS A 78 26.79 -1.12 3.31
CA HIS A 78 25.44 -1.55 3.65
C HIS A 78 25.41 -2.38 4.94
N GLU A 79 24.27 -2.34 5.61
CA GLU A 79 23.94 -3.21 6.73
C GLU A 79 23.61 -4.63 6.26
N THR A 80 23.52 -5.56 7.22
CA THR A 80 23.10 -6.94 6.95
C THR A 80 21.61 -6.98 6.55
N LEU A 81 21.17 -8.04 5.90
CA LEU A 81 19.78 -8.23 5.54
C LEU A 81 18.86 -8.18 6.78
N ASP A 82 19.29 -8.75 7.91
CA ASP A 82 18.51 -8.77 9.14
C ASP A 82 18.25 -7.36 9.70
N GLU A 83 19.23 -6.47 9.60
CA GLU A 83 19.10 -5.07 10.00
C GLU A 83 18.26 -4.28 8.99
N PHE A 84 18.44 -4.57 7.70
CA PHE A 84 17.71 -3.92 6.60
C PHE A 84 16.21 -4.22 6.63
N ILE A 85 15.79 -5.45 6.96
CA ILE A 85 14.38 -5.88 6.91
C ILE A 85 13.45 -4.92 7.64
N PHE A 86 13.86 -4.41 8.80
CA PHE A 86 13.01 -3.55 9.63
C PHE A 86 12.64 -2.24 8.95
N TRP A 87 13.60 -1.55 8.37
CA TRP A 87 13.34 -0.28 7.71
C TRP A 87 13.03 -0.44 6.22
N GLY A 88 13.52 -1.49 5.59
CA GLY A 88 13.17 -1.84 4.21
C GLY A 88 11.68 -2.09 4.03
N ASP A 89 11.03 -2.75 5.01
CA ASP A 89 9.58 -2.95 5.01
C ASP A 89 8.80 -1.62 5.15
N VAL A 90 9.34 -0.66 5.89
CA VAL A 90 8.78 0.70 5.99
C VAL A 90 8.88 1.42 4.64
N ILE A 91 10.05 1.41 3.99
CA ILE A 91 10.24 2.04 2.68
C ILE A 91 9.32 1.44 1.61
N LEU A 92 9.12 0.12 1.61
CA LEU A 92 8.14 -0.50 0.71
C LEU A 92 6.72 0.02 0.96
N GLY A 93 6.37 0.30 2.22
CA GLY A 93 5.10 0.94 2.56
C GLY A 93 5.01 2.37 2.03
N ASP A 94 6.08 3.15 2.18
CA ASP A 94 6.15 4.53 1.70
C ASP A 94 6.07 4.59 0.16
N PHE A 95 6.72 3.67 -0.56
CA PHE A 95 6.61 3.57 -2.01
C PHE A 95 5.19 3.21 -2.46
N ASP A 96 4.53 2.29 -1.77
CA ASP A 96 3.14 1.94 -2.01
C ASP A 96 2.20 3.16 -1.82
N ASP A 97 2.48 4.01 -0.83
CA ASP A 97 1.74 5.26 -0.62
C ASP A 97 2.03 6.30 -1.71
N VAL A 98 3.29 6.47 -2.13
CA VAL A 98 3.66 7.34 -3.27
C VAL A 98 2.88 6.94 -4.52
N ASP A 99 2.80 5.65 -4.82
CA ASP A 99 2.06 5.12 -5.97
C ASP A 99 0.55 5.33 -5.82
N LYS A 100 -0.03 5.03 -4.66
CA LYS A 100 -1.47 5.21 -4.40
C LYS A 100 -1.94 6.65 -4.51
N TYR A 101 -1.12 7.58 -4.04
CA TYR A 101 -1.44 9.02 -4.10
C TYR A 101 -1.00 9.68 -5.41
N LEU A 102 -0.43 8.91 -6.35
CA LEU A 102 0.07 9.39 -7.64
C LEU A 102 1.04 10.58 -7.48
N VAL A 103 1.88 10.53 -6.46
CA VAL A 103 2.90 11.53 -6.20
C VAL A 103 4.03 11.37 -7.21
N ASP A 104 4.54 12.46 -7.76
CA ASP A 104 5.75 12.46 -8.60
C ASP A 104 6.99 12.14 -7.73
N PRO A 105 7.61 10.95 -7.84
CA PRO A 105 8.71 10.57 -6.98
C PRO A 105 9.92 11.50 -7.11
N ALA A 106 10.21 11.97 -8.34
CA ALA A 106 11.35 12.83 -8.58
C ALA A 106 11.24 14.16 -7.84
N LYS A 107 10.04 14.74 -7.82
CA LYS A 107 9.79 15.98 -7.06
C LYS A 107 9.81 15.75 -5.56
N LEU A 108 9.23 14.63 -5.10
CA LEU A 108 9.23 14.29 -3.67
C LEU A 108 10.66 14.17 -3.15
N PHE A 109 11.50 13.38 -3.83
CA PHE A 109 12.87 13.14 -3.39
C PHE A 109 13.78 14.36 -3.56
N ALA A 110 13.55 15.21 -4.57
CA ALA A 110 14.25 16.47 -4.69
C ALA A 110 13.94 17.39 -3.49
N ASN A 111 12.69 17.52 -3.10
CA ASN A 111 12.28 18.33 -1.94
C ASN A 111 12.89 17.79 -0.63
N ILE A 112 12.95 16.47 -0.45
CA ILE A 112 13.57 15.84 0.73
C ILE A 112 15.08 16.11 0.77
N ALA A 113 15.77 16.04 -0.37
CA ALA A 113 17.19 16.34 -0.46
C ALA A 113 17.47 17.82 -0.13
N GLU A 114 16.70 18.75 -0.69
CA GLU A 114 16.81 20.18 -0.37
C GLU A 114 16.54 20.47 1.11
N PHE A 115 15.52 19.82 1.69
CA PHE A 115 15.23 19.95 3.13
C PHE A 115 16.38 19.45 4.00
N LYS A 116 17.00 18.34 3.64
CA LYS A 116 18.15 17.78 4.35
C LYS A 116 19.37 18.72 4.25
N GLU A 117 19.67 19.27 3.08
CA GLU A 117 20.75 20.25 2.90
C GLU A 117 20.52 21.50 3.75
N ILE A 118 19.28 22.00 3.81
CA ILE A 118 18.92 23.12 4.69
C ILE A 118 19.15 22.73 6.15
N GLN A 119 18.66 21.56 6.59
CA GLN A 119 18.82 21.10 7.95
C GLN A 119 20.31 20.92 8.34
N ASP A 120 21.12 20.37 7.47
CA ASP A 120 22.55 20.20 7.68
C ASP A 120 23.28 21.55 7.68
N SER A 121 22.89 22.50 6.84
CA SER A 121 23.42 23.86 6.81
C SER A 121 23.15 24.65 8.11
N TYR A 122 22.05 24.32 8.81
CA TYR A 122 21.68 24.93 10.08
C TYR A 122 22.10 24.09 11.30
N SER A 123 22.83 22.98 11.11
CA SER A 123 23.23 22.07 12.19
C SER A 123 24.18 22.72 13.22
N TYR A 124 24.90 23.78 12.82
CA TYR A 124 25.81 24.56 13.69
C TYR A 124 25.10 25.59 14.56
N LEU A 125 23.79 25.84 14.35
CA LEU A 125 23.04 26.80 15.11
C LEU A 125 22.66 26.26 16.49
N THR A 126 22.73 27.12 17.50
CA THR A 126 22.23 26.77 18.83
C THR A 126 20.71 26.65 18.83
N GLU A 127 20.17 25.91 19.81
CA GLU A 127 18.72 25.68 19.98
C GLU A 127 17.91 26.99 19.96
N ASN A 128 18.44 28.06 20.58
CA ASN A 128 17.79 29.37 20.63
C ASN A 128 17.77 30.07 19.25
N GLN A 129 18.80 29.86 18.44
CA GLN A 129 18.86 30.40 17.10
C GLN A 129 17.92 29.66 16.15
N ARG A 130 17.77 28.33 16.31
CA ARG A 130 16.78 27.53 15.58
C ARG A 130 15.37 28.00 15.85
N LYS A 131 14.98 28.17 17.11
CA LYS A 131 13.66 28.66 17.49
C LYS A 131 13.35 30.06 16.97
N ALA A 132 14.37 30.94 16.91
CA ALA A 132 14.20 32.26 16.32
C ALA A 132 13.91 32.20 14.82
N ILE A 133 14.58 31.31 14.07
CA ILE A 133 14.35 31.12 12.62
C ILE A 133 12.99 30.46 12.38
N GLU A 134 12.61 29.43 13.12
CA GLU A 134 11.30 28.79 13.03
C GLU A 134 10.15 29.78 13.27
N SER A 135 10.31 30.70 14.24
CA SER A 135 9.32 31.76 14.50
C SER A 135 9.23 32.82 13.39
N PHE A 136 10.22 32.89 12.51
CA PHE A 136 10.25 33.84 11.39
C PHE A 136 9.65 33.28 10.09
N ILE A 137 9.59 31.92 10.00
CA ILE A 137 9.07 31.20 8.83
C ILE A 137 7.60 30.79 9.01
N SER A 138 7.10 30.79 10.26
CA SER A 138 5.69 30.51 10.58
C SER A 138 4.82 31.76 10.44
#